data_0f7efee55b49776122687682be1123d7
#
_entry.id   0f7efee55b49776122687682be1123d7
#
_cell.length_a   1.000
_cell.length_b   1.000
_cell.length_c   1.000
_cell.angle_alpha   90.00
_cell.angle_beta   90.00
_cell.angle_gamma   90.00
#
_symmetry.space_group_name_H-M   'P 1'
#
loop_
_entity.id
_entity.type
_entity.pdbx_description
1 polymer ?
#
loop_
_entity_poly.entity_id
_entity_poly.type
_entity_poly.pdbx_seq_one_letter_code
_entity_poly.pdbx_strand_id
1 'polypeptide(L)'
;MKYRRICIIRDDRLGDTILTLPIIQKLKKTYLNSHITLVISFISEELVKKFDFFDELIISKNNLETVKNINQNKFDLILNFAPLRTNFYKCFLKSKRKIHISFQSRYRKRSNKFVTNAFLKFFF
;
A
#
# COMPACT_ATOMS: atom_id res chain seq x y z
N MET A 1 -19.26 -5.33 -5.69
CA MET A 1 -17.99 -4.73 -5.25
C MET A 1 -16.84 -5.67 -5.60
N LYS A 2 -15.82 -5.14 -6.23
CA LYS A 2 -14.75 -5.96 -6.81
C LYS A 2 -13.73 -6.49 -5.79
N TYR A 3 -13.40 -5.69 -4.79
CA TYR A 3 -12.40 -6.05 -3.78
C TYR A 3 -12.95 -5.85 -2.38
N ARG A 4 -12.90 -6.92 -1.55
CA ARG A 4 -13.35 -6.86 -0.17
C ARG A 4 -12.22 -6.63 0.82
N ARG A 5 -11.06 -7.20 0.55
CA ARG A 5 -9.88 -7.09 1.42
C ARG A 5 -8.71 -6.55 0.62
N ILE A 6 -8.32 -5.33 0.96
CA ILE A 6 -7.26 -4.60 0.25
C ILE A 6 -6.10 -4.39 1.21
N CYS A 7 -4.89 -4.71 0.75
CA CYS A 7 -3.65 -4.42 1.46
C CYS A 7 -2.88 -3.36 0.70
N ILE A 8 -2.46 -2.32 1.40
CA ILE A 8 -1.64 -1.25 0.83
C ILE A 8 -0.30 -1.25 1.55
N ILE A 9 0.78 -1.40 0.80
CA ILE A 9 2.14 -1.44 1.34
C ILE A 9 2.87 -0.15 1.02
N ARG A 10 3.25 0.56 2.07
CA ARG A 10 4.07 1.77 1.97
C ARG A 10 5.02 1.79 3.17
N ASP A 11 6.01 0.91 3.17
CA ASP A 11 6.91 0.66 4.29
C ASP A 11 8.29 1.30 4.12
N ASP A 12 8.37 2.37 3.36
CA ASP A 12 9.60 3.10 3.13
C ASP A 12 9.66 4.40 3.96
N ARG A 13 9.85 5.54 3.32
CA ARG A 13 10.06 6.82 4.00
C ARG A 13 8.76 7.46 4.46
N LEU A 14 8.84 8.24 5.56
CA LEU A 14 7.71 8.97 6.12
C LEU A 14 7.07 9.92 5.10
N GLY A 15 7.86 10.69 4.37
CA GLY A 15 7.35 11.61 3.36
C GLY A 15 6.55 10.91 2.27
N ASP A 16 7.03 9.76 1.81
CA ASP A 16 6.33 8.95 0.81
C ASP A 16 5.02 8.40 1.36
N THR A 17 4.99 8.03 2.64
CA THR A 17 3.76 7.59 3.31
C THR A 17 2.73 8.70 3.34
N ILE A 18 3.13 9.93 3.68
CA ILE A 18 2.25 11.09 3.70
C ILE A 18 1.63 11.31 2.32
N LEU A 19 2.43 11.20 1.25
CA LEU A 19 1.94 11.39 -0.11
C LEU A 19 0.95 10.30 -0.55
N THR A 20 0.99 9.14 0.09
CA THR A 20 0.09 8.02 -0.22
C THR A 20 -1.26 8.14 0.51
N LEU A 21 -1.33 8.87 1.62
CA LEU A 21 -2.54 8.98 2.43
C LEU A 21 -3.78 9.42 1.64
N PRO A 22 -3.72 10.43 0.75
CA PRO A 22 -4.90 10.80 -0.05
C PRO A 22 -5.42 9.68 -0.93
N ILE A 23 -4.54 8.84 -1.45
CA ILE A 23 -4.92 7.68 -2.27
C ILE A 23 -5.68 6.66 -1.42
N ILE A 24 -5.20 6.40 -0.21
CA ILE A 24 -5.85 5.47 0.73
C ILE A 24 -7.24 5.99 1.09
N GLN A 25 -7.36 7.28 1.39
CA GLN A 25 -8.63 7.90 1.71
C GLN A 25 -9.62 7.77 0.54
N LYS A 26 -9.15 7.98 -0.68
CA LYS A 26 -9.96 7.85 -1.89
C LYS A 26 -10.43 6.40 -2.09
N LEU A 27 -9.56 5.44 -1.86
CA LEU A 27 -9.91 4.02 -1.94
C LEU A 27 -11.00 3.67 -0.93
N LYS A 28 -10.89 4.15 0.30
CA LYS A 28 -11.89 3.88 1.34
C LYS A 28 -13.26 4.47 0.96
N LYS A 29 -13.28 5.64 0.38
CA LYS A 29 -14.52 6.27 -0.10
C LYS A 29 -15.14 5.52 -1.28
N THR A 30 -14.30 5.01 -2.18
CA THR A 30 -14.76 4.29 -3.39
C THR A 30 -15.27 2.89 -3.05
N TYR A 31 -14.58 2.19 -2.16
CA TYR A 31 -14.92 0.83 -1.74
C TYR A 31 -15.34 0.82 -0.27
N LEU A 32 -16.51 1.41 0.02
CA LEU A 32 -17.01 1.63 1.39
C LEU A 32 -17.05 0.37 2.26
N ASN A 33 -17.37 -0.77 1.65
CA ASN A 33 -17.48 -2.04 2.37
C ASN A 33 -16.18 -2.85 2.36
N SER A 34 -15.08 -2.28 1.87
CA SER A 34 -13.80 -2.98 1.86
C SER A 34 -13.10 -2.85 3.21
N HIS A 35 -12.34 -3.89 3.55
CA HIS A 35 -11.43 -3.89 4.69
C HIS A 35 -10.05 -3.50 4.16
N ILE A 36 -9.54 -2.35 4.59
CA ILE A 36 -8.23 -1.85 4.16
C ILE A 36 -7.20 -2.05 5.27
N THR A 37 -6.16 -2.80 4.95
CA THR A 37 -5.00 -3.01 5.81
C THR A 37 -3.83 -2.23 5.24
N LEU A 38 -3.21 -1.42 6.08
CA LEU A 38 -2.06 -0.60 5.70
C LEU A 38 -0.79 -1.18 6.32
N VAL A 39 0.20 -1.47 5.50
CA VAL A 39 1.52 -1.95 5.93
C VAL A 39 2.51 -0.80 5.82
N ILE A 40 3.04 -0.37 6.95
CA ILE A 40 3.95 0.78 7.03
C ILE A 40 5.23 0.44 7.80
N SER A 41 6.22 1.33 7.69
CA SER A 41 7.40 1.30 8.54
C SER A 41 7.05 1.82 9.95
N PHE A 42 7.81 1.36 10.96
CA PHE A 42 7.63 1.84 12.33
C PHE A 42 7.81 3.36 12.47
N ILE A 43 8.60 3.98 11.59
CA ILE A 43 8.82 5.43 11.58
C ILE A 43 7.51 6.20 11.35
N SER A 44 6.62 5.64 10.54
CA SER A 44 5.37 6.28 10.15
C SER A 44 4.21 5.98 11.10
N GLU A 45 4.39 5.09 12.07
CA GLU A 45 3.31 4.60 12.93
C GLU A 45 2.59 5.73 13.68
N GLU A 46 3.35 6.61 14.34
CA GLU A 46 2.78 7.69 15.15
C GLU A 46 1.92 8.64 14.34
N LEU A 47 2.35 8.95 13.12
CA LEU A 47 1.59 9.81 12.24
C LEU A 47 0.32 9.12 11.72
N VAL A 48 0.46 7.89 11.24
CA VAL A 48 -0.62 7.16 10.58
C VAL A 48 -1.75 6.83 11.54
N LYS A 49 -1.43 6.55 12.81
CA LYS A 49 -2.44 6.26 13.85
C LYS A 49 -3.45 7.39 14.05
N LYS A 50 -3.14 8.61 13.64
CA LYS A 50 -4.04 9.76 13.76
C LYS A 50 -5.15 9.78 12.72
N PHE A 51 -5.08 8.90 11.73
CA PHE A 51 -6.06 8.83 10.65
C PHE A 51 -6.95 7.59 10.80
N ASP A 52 -8.18 7.66 10.31
CA ASP A 52 -9.20 6.64 10.51
C ASP A 52 -9.72 5.99 9.22
N PHE A 53 -9.10 6.27 8.08
CA PHE A 53 -9.55 5.75 6.79
C PHE A 53 -8.93 4.40 6.39
N PHE A 54 -8.45 3.66 7.37
CA PHE A 54 -8.04 2.26 7.20
C PHE A 54 -8.57 1.45 8.37
N ASP A 55 -8.67 0.13 8.21
CA ASP A 55 -9.27 -0.74 9.23
C ASP A 55 -8.22 -1.43 10.09
N GLU A 56 -7.06 -1.72 9.53
CA GLU A 56 -6.00 -2.44 10.23
C GLU A 56 -4.63 -1.89 9.84
N LEU A 57 -3.70 -1.94 10.78
CA LEU A 57 -2.33 -1.47 10.58
C LEU A 57 -1.35 -2.60 10.90
N ILE A 58 -0.45 -2.85 9.96
CA ILE A 58 0.66 -3.80 10.14
C ILE A 58 1.96 -3.03 10.06
N ILE A 59 2.82 -3.21 11.08
CA ILE A 59 4.16 -2.61 11.07
C ILE A 59 5.11 -3.61 10.41
N SER A 60 5.72 -3.19 9.30
CA SER A 60 6.66 -4.02 8.57
C SER A 60 7.94 -4.25 9.35
N LYS A 61 8.29 -5.50 9.55
CA LYS A 61 9.56 -5.93 10.16
C LYS A 61 10.56 -6.42 9.12
N ASN A 62 10.19 -6.37 7.85
CA ASN A 62 11.02 -6.78 6.72
C ASN A 62 11.56 -8.22 6.85
N ASN A 63 10.69 -9.14 7.27
CA ASN A 63 11.05 -10.53 7.47
C ASN A 63 9.90 -11.49 7.12
N LEU A 64 10.13 -12.78 7.30
CA LEU A 64 9.13 -13.82 7.02
C LEU A 64 7.88 -13.69 7.88
N GLU A 65 7.98 -13.15 9.08
CA GLU A 65 6.84 -12.91 9.96
C GLU A 65 5.86 -11.92 9.31
N THR A 66 6.37 -10.85 8.70
CA THR A 66 5.54 -9.90 7.96
C THR A 66 4.84 -10.58 6.79
N VAL A 67 5.53 -11.44 6.05
CA VAL A 67 4.95 -12.21 4.95
C VAL A 67 3.82 -13.10 5.46
N LYS A 68 4.04 -13.81 6.56
CA LYS A 68 3.00 -14.66 7.16
C LYS A 68 1.77 -13.86 7.56
N ASN A 69 1.97 -12.72 8.22
CA ASN A 69 0.88 -11.86 8.66
C ASN A 69 0.02 -11.39 7.48
N ILE A 70 0.67 -10.96 6.41
CA ILE A 70 -0.03 -10.49 5.23
C ILE A 70 -0.75 -11.65 4.53
N ASN A 71 -0.08 -12.78 4.33
CA ASN A 71 -0.66 -13.93 3.62
C ASN A 71 -1.82 -14.58 4.38
N GLN A 72 -1.77 -14.58 5.71
CA GLN A 72 -2.85 -15.13 6.54
C GLN A 72 -4.17 -14.37 6.37
N ASN A 73 -4.11 -13.10 6.05
CA ASN A 73 -5.31 -12.27 5.87
C ASN A 73 -6.03 -12.50 4.54
N LYS A 74 -5.43 -13.22 3.61
CA LYS A 74 -6.02 -13.59 2.31
C LYS A 74 -6.60 -12.38 1.56
N PHE A 75 -5.74 -11.42 1.23
CA PHE A 75 -6.16 -10.22 0.54
C PHE A 75 -6.60 -10.50 -0.90
N ASP A 76 -7.64 -9.81 -1.36
CA ASP A 76 -8.08 -9.84 -2.75
C ASP A 76 -7.19 -9.00 -3.63
N LEU A 77 -6.67 -7.91 -3.10
CA LEU A 77 -5.82 -6.96 -3.81
C LEU A 77 -4.68 -6.51 -2.90
N ILE A 78 -3.47 -6.56 -3.42
CA ILE A 78 -2.29 -5.98 -2.77
C ILE A 78 -1.74 -4.88 -3.66
N LEU A 79 -1.68 -3.67 -3.12
CA LEU A 79 -1.10 -2.50 -3.78
C LEU A 79 0.22 -2.17 -3.10
N ASN A 80 1.32 -2.35 -3.81
CA ASN A 80 2.64 -2.02 -3.29
C ASN A 80 3.15 -0.72 -3.92
N PHE A 81 3.27 0.31 -3.11
CA PHE A 81 3.81 1.61 -3.52
C PHE A 81 5.30 1.76 -3.24
N ALA A 82 5.84 0.93 -2.34
CA ALA A 82 7.25 1.01 -1.97
C ALA A 82 8.14 0.23 -2.94
N PRO A 83 9.41 0.62 -3.12
CA PRO A 83 10.32 -0.11 -4.00
C PRO A 83 10.52 -1.56 -3.57
N LEU A 84 10.52 -2.50 -4.52
CA LEU A 84 10.77 -3.92 -4.24
C LEU A 84 12.19 -4.16 -3.71
N ARG A 85 13.15 -3.39 -4.20
CA ARG A 85 14.56 -3.53 -3.83
C ARG A 85 14.85 -3.27 -2.35
N THR A 86 13.96 -2.56 -1.65
CA THR A 86 14.16 -2.26 -0.23
C THR A 86 13.74 -3.43 0.66
N ASN A 87 12.79 -4.25 0.20
CA ASN A 87 12.23 -5.32 1.01
C ASN A 87 11.86 -6.52 0.12
N PHE A 88 12.71 -7.52 0.13
CA PHE A 88 12.51 -8.73 -0.69
C PHE A 88 11.28 -9.54 -0.32
N TYR A 89 10.79 -9.41 0.91
CA TYR A 89 9.62 -10.18 1.35
C TYR A 89 8.40 -9.97 0.46
N LYS A 90 8.33 -8.84 -0.21
CA LYS A 90 7.20 -8.49 -1.08
C LYS A 90 7.04 -9.47 -2.25
N CYS A 91 8.12 -10.14 -2.66
CA CYS A 91 8.08 -11.15 -3.71
C CYS A 91 7.34 -12.41 -3.30
N PHE A 92 7.18 -12.65 -2.01
CA PHE A 92 6.54 -13.86 -1.46
C PHE A 92 5.08 -13.65 -1.06
N LEU A 93 4.54 -12.46 -1.29
CA LEU A 93 3.15 -12.15 -0.95
C LEU A 93 2.19 -12.82 -1.93
N LYS A 94 1.07 -13.33 -1.39
CA LYS A 94 0.03 -14.02 -2.17
C LYS A 94 -1.27 -13.23 -2.14
N SER A 95 -1.85 -13.04 -3.32
CA SER A 95 -3.13 -12.35 -3.48
C SER A 95 -3.73 -12.72 -4.83
N LYS A 96 -5.05 -12.56 -4.97
CA LYS A 96 -5.72 -12.72 -6.26
C LYS A 96 -5.18 -11.74 -7.28
N ARG A 97 -4.86 -10.53 -6.85
CA ARG A 97 -4.27 -9.50 -7.70
C ARG A 97 -3.23 -8.71 -6.93
N LYS A 98 -2.04 -8.56 -7.50
CA LYS A 98 -0.96 -7.73 -6.97
C LYS A 98 -0.61 -6.67 -7.99
N ILE A 99 -0.56 -5.42 -7.54
CA ILE A 99 -0.14 -4.30 -8.37
C ILE A 99 1.04 -3.63 -7.67
N HIS A 100 2.15 -3.57 -8.39
CA HIS A 100 3.34 -2.89 -7.93
C HIS A 100 3.48 -1.59 -8.70
N ILE A 101 3.47 -0.47 -7.97
CA ILE A 101 3.64 0.86 -8.56
C ILE A 101 5.05 1.31 -8.26
N SER A 102 5.92 1.19 -9.26
CA SER A 102 7.31 1.62 -9.14
C SER A 102 7.45 3.09 -9.53
N PHE A 103 7.88 3.90 -8.58
CA PHE A 103 8.29 5.26 -8.87
C PHE A 103 9.75 5.20 -9.30
N GLN A 104 9.98 5.26 -10.60
CA GLN A 104 11.35 5.33 -11.11
C GLN A 104 11.94 6.68 -10.74
N SER A 105 13.10 6.65 -10.22
CA SER A 105 14.02 7.70 -9.80
C SER A 105 13.48 9.13 -9.63
N ARG A 106 14.01 9.80 -8.64
CA ARG A 106 13.72 11.20 -8.28
C ARG A 106 13.82 12.20 -9.45
N TYR A 107 14.43 11.80 -10.54
CA TYR A 107 14.67 12.66 -11.70
C TYR A 107 13.54 12.69 -12.72
N ARG A 108 12.49 11.87 -12.54
CA ARG A 108 11.38 11.81 -13.49
C ARG A 108 10.05 12.20 -12.84
N LYS A 109 9.92 13.46 -12.43
CA LYS A 109 8.67 14.00 -11.87
C LYS A 109 7.45 13.75 -12.77
N ARG A 110 7.64 13.76 -14.10
CA ARG A 110 6.56 13.51 -15.05
C ARG A 110 6.09 12.06 -15.04
N SER A 111 7.01 11.10 -14.87
CA SER A 111 6.62 9.69 -14.82
C SER A 111 5.82 9.35 -13.56
N ASN A 112 6.17 9.96 -12.43
CA ASN A 112 5.43 9.77 -11.20
C ASN A 112 3.98 10.26 -11.31
N LYS A 113 3.79 11.43 -11.90
CA LYS A 113 2.47 11.99 -12.15
C LYS A 113 1.68 11.11 -13.12
N PHE A 114 2.32 10.62 -14.17
CA PHE A 114 1.70 9.72 -15.13
C PHE A 114 1.26 8.41 -14.48
N VAL A 115 2.12 7.80 -13.69
CA VAL A 115 1.81 6.54 -12.99
C VAL A 115 0.65 6.75 -12.02
N THR A 116 0.66 7.85 -11.25
CA THR A 116 -0.41 8.17 -10.32
C THR A 116 -1.74 8.37 -11.06
N ASN A 117 -1.72 9.10 -12.16
CA ASN A 117 -2.92 9.33 -12.96
C ASN A 117 -3.44 8.03 -13.59
N ALA A 118 -2.55 7.19 -14.10
CA ALA A 118 -2.92 5.89 -14.65
C ALA A 118 -3.54 4.99 -13.58
N PHE A 119 -2.96 5.00 -12.37
CA PHE A 119 -3.49 4.28 -11.23
C PHE A 119 -4.90 4.76 -10.86
N LEU A 120 -5.07 6.07 -10.75
CA LEU A 120 -6.37 6.66 -10.43
C LEU A 120 -7.42 6.33 -11.50
N LYS A 121 -7.06 6.38 -12.77
CA LYS A 121 -7.96 5.99 -13.86
C LYS A 121 -8.34 4.51 -13.79
N PHE A 122 -7.43 3.66 -13.37
CA PHE A 122 -7.68 2.23 -13.27
C PHE A 122 -8.70 1.90 -12.17
N PHE A 123 -8.67 2.63 -11.05
CA PHE A 123 -9.51 2.36 -9.88
C PHE A 123 -10.73 3.26 -9.77
N PHE A 124 -10.70 4.40 -10.38
CA PHE A 124 -11.75 5.41 -10.31
C PHE A 124 -12.18 5.86 -11.70
#